data_f8c28614b036a37ccc37caa49232f52b
#
_entry.id   f8c28614b036a37ccc37caa49232f52b
#
_cell.length_a   1.000
_cell.length_b   1.000
_cell.length_c   1.000
_cell.angle_alpha   90.00
_cell.angle_beta   90.00
_cell.angle_gamma   90.00
#
_symmetry.space_group_name_H-M   'P 1'
#
loop_
_entity.id
_entity.type
_entity.pdbx_description
1 polymer ?
#
loop_
_entity_poly.entity_id
_entity_poly.type
_entity_poly.pdbx_seq_one_letter_code
_entity_poly.pdbx_strand_id
1 'polypeptide(L)'
;MSFIGSLDQGTSSTRFIVFDDAGKIIGQHQLEHSQILPQAGWVEHDAAEIWKRTQDVIAGALKAARISGSDLAAIGITNQRETTVIWDKSTGAPLSNAIVWQDTRTADFLNALSPEVQRTITHKTGLAIAPYFAGSKIRWLTKNVPAVSHAIAE
;
A
#
# COMPACT_ATOMS: atom_id res chain seq x y z
N MET A 1 22.83 23.09 -4.82
CA MET A 1 22.24 21.95 -5.56
C MET A 1 21.05 21.46 -4.77
N SER A 2 19.91 21.26 -5.40
CA SER A 2 18.73 20.70 -4.77
C SER A 2 18.57 19.24 -5.22
N PHE A 3 18.28 18.34 -4.29
CA PHE A 3 18.04 16.92 -4.61
C PHE A 3 16.57 16.57 -4.43
N ILE A 4 16.10 15.59 -5.20
CA ILE A 4 14.73 15.09 -5.10
C ILE A 4 14.78 13.59 -4.82
N GLY A 5 14.03 13.16 -3.81
CA GLY A 5 13.80 11.76 -3.51
C GLY A 5 12.55 11.24 -4.23
N SER A 6 12.58 9.99 -4.69
CA SER A 6 11.42 9.28 -5.23
C SER A 6 11.25 7.95 -4.51
N LEU A 7 10.16 7.80 -3.76
CA LEU A 7 9.79 6.56 -3.11
C LEU A 7 8.80 5.80 -3.98
N ASP A 8 9.19 4.61 -4.40
CA ASP A 8 8.37 3.68 -5.16
C ASP A 8 7.99 2.49 -4.27
N GLN A 9 6.78 2.53 -3.71
CA GLN A 9 6.23 1.44 -2.92
C GLN A 9 5.50 0.47 -3.84
N GLY A 10 6.26 -0.45 -4.42
CA GLY A 10 5.75 -1.48 -5.34
C GLY A 10 5.12 -2.68 -4.65
N THR A 11 4.56 -3.60 -5.43
CA THR A 11 3.89 -4.81 -4.92
C THR A 11 4.86 -5.85 -4.36
N SER A 12 6.06 -5.97 -4.92
CA SER A 12 7.06 -6.97 -4.48
C SER A 12 8.25 -6.35 -3.76
N SER A 13 8.44 -5.04 -3.87
CA SER A 13 9.62 -4.35 -3.33
C SER A 13 9.34 -2.88 -3.10
N THR A 14 10.13 -2.28 -2.22
CA THR A 14 10.21 -0.83 -2.02
C THR A 14 11.51 -0.33 -2.58
N ARG A 15 11.50 0.81 -3.28
CA ARG A 15 12.68 1.45 -3.85
C ARG A 15 12.70 2.94 -3.54
N PHE A 16 13.88 3.47 -3.25
CA PHE A 16 14.11 4.90 -3.14
C PHE A 16 15.22 5.33 -4.10
N ILE A 17 15.00 6.40 -4.84
CA ILE A 17 15.92 6.95 -5.81
C ILE A 17 16.17 8.43 -5.46
N VAL A 18 17.41 8.88 -5.54
CA VAL A 18 17.79 10.28 -5.38
C VAL A 18 18.25 10.82 -6.72
N PHE A 19 17.68 11.95 -7.11
CA PHE A 19 18.01 12.68 -8.33
C PHE A 19 18.68 14.01 -7.99
N ASP A 20 19.62 14.45 -8.81
CA ASP A 20 20.15 15.82 -8.81
C ASP A 20 19.22 16.79 -9.58
N ASP A 21 19.61 18.07 -9.64
CA ASP A 21 18.86 19.13 -10.33
C ASP A 21 18.85 18.98 -11.87
N ALA A 22 19.71 18.13 -12.44
CA ALA A 22 19.70 17.75 -13.85
C ALA A 22 18.84 16.49 -14.13
N GLY A 23 18.21 15.90 -13.11
CA GLY A 23 17.43 14.65 -13.21
C GLY A 23 18.27 13.39 -13.30
N LYS A 24 19.56 13.47 -12.99
CA LYS A 24 20.45 12.31 -12.96
C LYS A 24 20.30 11.55 -11.65
N ILE A 25 20.24 10.23 -11.71
CA ILE A 25 20.25 9.36 -10.53
C ILE A 25 21.64 9.40 -9.90
N ILE A 26 21.73 9.82 -8.65
CA ILE A 26 22.97 9.91 -7.86
C ILE A 26 23.03 8.89 -6.71
N GLY A 27 21.91 8.26 -6.37
CA GLY A 27 21.84 7.18 -5.39
C GLY A 27 20.51 6.45 -5.49
N GLN A 28 20.53 5.14 -5.21
CA GLN A 28 19.32 4.32 -5.14
C GLN A 28 19.52 3.13 -4.22
N HIS A 29 18.41 2.66 -3.65
CA HIS A 29 18.35 1.41 -2.91
C HIS A 29 16.99 0.77 -3.07
N GLN A 30 16.94 -0.58 -3.10
CA GLN A 30 15.71 -1.35 -3.27
C GLN A 30 15.79 -2.60 -2.38
N LEU A 31 14.67 -2.93 -1.74
CA LEU A 31 14.52 -4.13 -0.92
C LEU A 31 13.17 -4.79 -1.22
N GLU A 32 13.19 -6.10 -1.34
CA GLU A 32 11.98 -6.90 -1.41
C GLU A 32 11.31 -7.03 -0.04
N HIS A 33 10.01 -7.32 -0.03
CA HIS A 33 9.23 -7.68 1.15
C HIS A 33 8.44 -8.97 0.92
N SER A 34 8.06 -9.59 2.02
CA SER A 34 7.41 -10.89 2.02
C SER A 34 6.02 -10.84 1.34
N GLN A 35 5.75 -11.86 0.52
CA GLN A 35 4.42 -12.11 -0.02
C GLN A 35 3.75 -13.17 0.84
N ILE A 36 2.62 -12.86 1.47
CA ILE A 36 1.87 -13.77 2.34
C ILE A 36 0.69 -14.29 1.55
N LEU A 37 0.63 -15.61 1.36
CA LEU A 37 -0.42 -16.28 0.57
C LEU A 37 -1.15 -17.29 1.48
N PRO A 38 -2.12 -16.84 2.31
CA PRO A 38 -2.76 -17.72 3.31
C PRO A 38 -3.53 -18.87 2.69
N GLN A 39 -4.15 -18.63 1.54
CA GLN A 39 -4.86 -19.64 0.73
C GLN A 39 -5.02 -19.18 -0.72
N ALA A 40 -5.55 -20.05 -1.58
CA ALA A 40 -5.75 -19.73 -3.00
C ALA A 40 -6.55 -18.42 -3.19
N GLY A 41 -6.02 -17.51 -3.97
CA GLY A 41 -6.64 -16.21 -4.26
C GLY A 41 -6.48 -15.15 -3.18
N TRP A 42 -5.87 -15.46 -2.03
CA TRP A 42 -5.57 -14.50 -0.98
C TRP A 42 -4.13 -14.02 -1.09
N VAL A 43 -3.96 -12.70 -1.05
CA VAL A 43 -2.63 -12.06 -1.10
C VAL A 43 -2.56 -10.98 -0.04
N GLU A 44 -1.59 -11.10 0.86
CA GLU A 44 -1.41 -10.19 1.98
C GLU A 44 0.04 -9.73 2.09
N HIS A 45 0.23 -8.55 2.67
CA HIS A 45 1.54 -8.03 3.07
C HIS A 45 1.53 -7.63 4.55
N ASP A 46 2.68 -7.78 5.20
CA ASP A 46 2.92 -7.17 6.51
C ASP A 46 3.21 -5.66 6.32
N ALA A 47 2.29 -4.82 6.79
CA ALA A 47 2.42 -3.37 6.67
C ALA A 47 3.59 -2.83 7.52
N ALA A 48 3.94 -3.47 8.63
CA ALA A 48 5.09 -3.09 9.43
C ALA A 48 6.42 -3.43 8.72
N GLU A 49 6.49 -4.57 8.02
CA GLU A 49 7.64 -4.88 7.17
C GLU A 49 7.79 -3.84 6.04
N ILE A 50 6.70 -3.49 5.35
CA ILE A 50 6.73 -2.46 4.30
C ILE A 50 7.28 -1.13 4.86
N TRP A 51 6.82 -0.71 6.02
CA TRP A 51 7.32 0.50 6.68
C TRP A 51 8.82 0.41 7.01
N LYS A 52 9.25 -0.72 7.54
CA LYS A 52 10.68 -0.98 7.82
C LYS A 52 11.52 -0.92 6.54
N ARG A 53 11.08 -1.58 5.45
CA ARG A 53 11.75 -1.54 4.14
C ARG A 53 11.82 -0.11 3.59
N THR A 54 10.75 0.68 3.77
CA THR A 54 10.72 2.10 3.38
C THR A 54 11.84 2.88 4.06
N GLN A 55 11.98 2.75 5.38
CA GLN A 55 13.06 3.40 6.12
C GLN A 55 14.45 2.96 5.65
N ASP A 56 14.63 1.66 5.45
CA ASP A 56 15.91 1.07 5.04
C ASP A 56 16.33 1.53 3.63
N VAL A 57 15.39 1.58 2.66
CA VAL A 57 15.73 2.02 1.29
C VAL A 57 16.03 3.52 1.23
N ILE A 58 15.34 4.35 2.04
CA ILE A 58 15.65 5.77 2.14
C ILE A 58 17.08 5.95 2.67
N ALA A 59 17.39 5.32 3.80
CA ALA A 59 18.72 5.41 4.40
C ALA A 59 19.83 4.89 3.45
N GLY A 60 19.57 3.76 2.77
CA GLY A 60 20.50 3.17 1.80
C GLY A 60 20.76 4.06 0.60
N ALA A 61 19.72 4.67 0.01
CA ALA A 61 19.84 5.56 -1.13
C ALA A 61 20.56 6.88 -0.78
N LEU A 62 20.24 7.49 0.36
CA LEU A 62 20.92 8.69 0.84
C LEU A 62 22.42 8.42 1.08
N LYS A 63 22.76 7.28 1.68
CA LYS A 63 24.14 6.85 1.86
C LYS A 63 24.86 6.65 0.51
N ALA A 64 24.20 6.02 -0.47
CA ALA A 64 24.75 5.83 -1.80
C ALA A 64 25.00 7.17 -2.52
N ALA A 65 24.08 8.12 -2.37
CA ALA A 65 24.20 9.48 -2.89
C ALA A 65 25.21 10.36 -2.12
N ARG A 66 25.65 9.93 -0.93
CA ARG A 66 26.53 10.70 0.00
C ARG A 66 25.92 12.04 0.42
N ILE A 67 24.62 12.06 0.65
CA ILE A 67 23.85 13.23 1.14
C ILE A 67 23.07 12.85 2.38
N SER A 68 22.52 13.86 3.06
CA SER A 68 21.60 13.72 4.19
C SER A 68 20.14 13.96 3.77
N GLY A 69 19.18 13.60 4.62
CA GLY A 69 17.76 13.89 4.36
C GLY A 69 17.45 15.39 4.28
N SER A 70 18.21 16.24 4.96
CA SER A 70 18.06 17.71 4.91
C SER A 70 18.49 18.32 3.57
N ASP A 71 19.21 17.58 2.75
CA ASP A 71 19.63 18.04 1.41
C ASP A 71 18.53 17.82 0.37
N LEU A 72 17.48 17.04 0.70
CA LEU A 72 16.34 16.82 -0.17
C LEU A 72 15.39 18.03 -0.14
N ALA A 73 15.10 18.58 -1.30
CA ALA A 73 14.11 19.66 -1.45
C ALA A 73 12.66 19.13 -1.44
N ALA A 74 12.46 17.90 -1.92
CA ALA A 74 11.15 17.24 -1.96
C ALA A 74 11.28 15.72 -2.06
N ILE A 75 10.19 15.03 -1.71
CA ILE A 75 10.04 13.58 -1.94
C ILE A 75 8.73 13.35 -2.68
N GLY A 76 8.79 12.68 -3.83
CA GLY A 76 7.64 12.11 -4.52
C GLY A 76 7.39 10.68 -4.05
N ILE A 77 6.11 10.32 -3.91
CA ILE A 77 5.73 8.97 -3.44
C ILE A 77 4.74 8.36 -4.42
N THR A 78 5.00 7.14 -4.85
CA THR A 78 4.00 6.27 -5.47
C THR A 78 3.72 5.06 -4.59
N ASN A 79 2.49 4.58 -4.58
CA ASN A 79 2.02 3.52 -3.68
C ASN A 79 1.45 2.33 -4.44
N GLN A 80 1.16 1.25 -3.70
CA GLN A 80 0.30 0.16 -4.18
C GLN A 80 -1.16 0.62 -4.12
N ARG A 81 -1.70 1.13 -5.23
CA ARG A 81 -3.12 1.54 -5.29
C ARG A 81 -4.02 0.35 -4.95
N GLU A 82 -5.11 0.59 -4.20
CA GLU A 82 -6.12 -0.38 -3.80
C GLU A 82 -5.66 -1.46 -2.80
N THR A 83 -4.37 -1.54 -2.46
CA THR A 83 -3.92 -2.33 -1.31
C THR A 83 -4.44 -1.66 -0.03
N THR A 84 -5.15 -2.43 0.79
CA THR A 84 -5.91 -1.90 1.92
C THR A 84 -5.21 -2.21 3.24
N VAL A 85 -4.90 -1.16 4.00
CA VAL A 85 -4.34 -1.23 5.36
C VAL A 85 -5.31 -0.56 6.33
N ILE A 86 -5.58 -1.20 7.47
CA ILE A 86 -6.29 -0.59 8.60
C ILE A 86 -5.36 -0.60 9.80
N TRP A 87 -5.24 0.54 10.47
CA TRP A 87 -4.35 0.71 11.62
C TRP A 87 -5.04 1.46 12.75
N ASP A 88 -4.55 1.25 13.96
CA ASP A 88 -4.95 2.01 15.13
C ASP A 88 -4.39 3.44 15.04
N LYS A 89 -5.28 4.43 15.13
CA LYS A 89 -4.90 5.84 14.95
C LYS A 89 -4.00 6.36 16.09
N SER A 90 -4.13 5.80 17.29
CA SER A 90 -3.39 6.26 18.48
C SER A 90 -1.96 5.71 18.51
N THR A 91 -1.78 4.47 18.05
CA THR A 91 -0.50 3.76 18.12
C THR A 91 0.22 3.68 16.77
N GLY A 92 -0.51 3.82 15.66
CA GLY A 92 0.00 3.56 14.30
C GLY A 92 0.15 2.07 13.98
N ALA A 93 -0.22 1.16 14.88
CA ALA A 93 -0.07 -0.27 14.68
C ALA A 93 -1.10 -0.81 13.68
N PRO A 94 -0.70 -1.61 12.67
CA PRO A 94 -1.64 -2.29 11.79
C PRO A 94 -2.53 -3.26 12.59
N LEU A 95 -3.84 -3.25 12.33
CA LEU A 95 -4.80 -4.15 12.98
C LEU A 95 -4.88 -5.53 12.30
N SER A 96 -4.33 -5.64 11.12
CA SER A 96 -4.20 -6.88 10.34
C SER A 96 -3.13 -6.70 9.25
N ASN A 97 -2.79 -7.81 8.57
CA ASN A 97 -2.05 -7.71 7.32
C ASN A 97 -2.81 -6.85 6.30
N ALA A 98 -2.08 -6.16 5.44
CA ALA A 98 -2.65 -5.44 4.31
C ALA A 98 -3.24 -6.43 3.30
N ILE A 99 -4.49 -6.22 2.86
CA ILE A 99 -5.07 -6.99 1.75
C ILE A 99 -4.61 -6.35 0.44
N VAL A 100 -3.83 -7.09 -0.35
CA VAL A 100 -3.21 -6.58 -1.59
C VAL A 100 -4.25 -6.40 -2.70
N TRP A 101 -4.00 -5.53 -3.64
CA TRP A 101 -4.88 -5.25 -4.78
C TRP A 101 -5.20 -6.49 -5.64
N GLN A 102 -4.31 -7.48 -5.67
CA GLN A 102 -4.46 -8.75 -6.41
C GLN A 102 -5.39 -9.75 -5.71
N ASP A 103 -5.73 -9.50 -4.43
CA ASP A 103 -6.54 -10.41 -3.61
C ASP A 103 -7.96 -10.54 -4.14
N THR A 104 -8.47 -11.77 -4.20
CA THR A 104 -9.80 -12.08 -4.74
C THR A 104 -10.81 -12.54 -3.69
N ARG A 105 -10.47 -12.50 -2.37
CA ARG A 105 -11.35 -12.99 -1.28
C ARG A 105 -12.74 -12.38 -1.25
N THR A 106 -12.94 -11.22 -1.85
CA THR A 106 -14.21 -10.51 -1.88
C THR A 106 -15.06 -10.79 -3.13
N ALA A 107 -14.59 -11.67 -4.04
CA ALA A 107 -15.26 -11.94 -5.31
C ALA A 107 -16.69 -12.45 -5.12
N ASP A 108 -16.91 -13.42 -4.23
CA ASP A 108 -18.25 -14.02 -4.00
C ASP A 108 -19.24 -12.98 -3.48
N PHE A 109 -18.80 -12.11 -2.55
CA PHE A 109 -19.63 -11.00 -2.08
C PHE A 109 -20.03 -10.06 -3.23
N LEU A 110 -19.09 -9.70 -4.09
CA LEU A 110 -19.33 -8.77 -5.20
C LEU A 110 -20.24 -9.40 -6.27
N ASN A 111 -20.05 -10.69 -6.56
CA ASN A 111 -20.90 -11.45 -7.48
C ASN A 111 -22.34 -11.60 -6.98
N ALA A 112 -22.54 -11.62 -5.66
CA ALA A 112 -23.86 -11.70 -5.04
C ALA A 112 -24.61 -10.36 -4.97
N LEU A 113 -24.01 -9.24 -5.36
CA LEU A 113 -24.69 -7.94 -5.42
C LEU A 113 -25.77 -7.94 -6.49
N SER A 114 -26.93 -7.37 -6.17
CA SER A 114 -28.01 -7.24 -7.16
C SER A 114 -27.56 -6.38 -8.37
N PRO A 115 -28.12 -6.65 -9.57
CA PRO A 115 -27.79 -5.86 -10.76
C PRO A 115 -28.05 -4.36 -10.59
N GLU A 116 -29.01 -3.98 -9.77
CA GLU A 116 -29.34 -2.58 -9.48
C GLU A 116 -28.21 -1.92 -8.68
N VAL A 117 -27.71 -2.59 -7.62
CA VAL A 117 -26.59 -2.12 -6.82
C VAL A 117 -25.32 -2.00 -7.65
N GLN A 118 -25.04 -3.02 -8.50
CA GLN A 118 -23.89 -2.99 -9.41
C GLN A 118 -23.95 -1.79 -10.37
N ARG A 119 -25.11 -1.55 -11.00
CA ARG A 119 -25.32 -0.38 -11.88
C ARG A 119 -25.14 0.93 -11.13
N THR A 120 -25.67 1.04 -9.90
CA THR A 120 -25.55 2.24 -9.09
C THR A 120 -24.09 2.55 -8.77
N ILE A 121 -23.31 1.55 -8.36
CA ILE A 121 -21.88 1.71 -8.07
C ILE A 121 -21.14 2.15 -9.33
N THR A 122 -21.32 1.44 -10.44
CA THR A 122 -20.66 1.76 -11.72
C THR A 122 -21.04 3.17 -12.21
N HIS A 123 -22.31 3.56 -12.09
CA HIS A 123 -22.75 4.89 -12.49
C HIS A 123 -22.10 6.02 -11.66
N LYS A 124 -22.00 5.80 -10.32
CA LYS A 124 -21.43 6.80 -9.41
C LYS A 124 -19.92 6.89 -9.45
N THR A 125 -19.23 5.80 -9.75
CA THR A 125 -17.76 5.73 -9.67
C THR A 125 -17.07 5.72 -11.03
N GLY A 126 -17.78 5.32 -12.09
CA GLY A 126 -17.20 5.04 -13.40
C GLY A 126 -16.40 3.73 -13.44
N LEU A 127 -16.42 2.93 -12.37
CA LEU A 127 -15.58 1.74 -12.21
C LEU A 127 -16.41 0.45 -12.34
N ALA A 128 -15.79 -0.59 -12.89
CA ALA A 128 -16.38 -1.93 -12.91
C ALA A 128 -16.44 -2.51 -11.49
N ILE A 129 -17.34 -3.49 -11.26
CA ILE A 129 -17.38 -4.25 -10.02
C ILE A 129 -16.23 -5.28 -10.04
N ALA A 130 -15.27 -5.14 -9.14
CA ALA A 130 -14.13 -6.05 -9.05
C ALA A 130 -13.54 -6.12 -7.63
N PRO A 131 -12.97 -7.28 -7.22
CA PRO A 131 -12.24 -7.43 -5.95
C PRO A 131 -11.01 -6.51 -5.85
N TYR A 132 -10.54 -6.01 -6.97
CA TYR A 132 -9.43 -5.06 -7.08
C TYR A 132 -9.59 -3.85 -6.14
N PHE A 133 -10.80 -3.28 -6.04
CA PHE A 133 -11.05 -2.02 -5.35
C PHE A 133 -11.14 -2.18 -3.82
N ALA A 134 -10.66 -1.16 -3.10
CA ALA A 134 -10.52 -1.17 -1.63
C ALA A 134 -11.86 -1.31 -0.88
N GLY A 135 -12.98 -0.80 -1.41
CA GLY A 135 -14.26 -0.78 -0.70
C GLY A 135 -14.75 -2.16 -0.23
N SER A 136 -14.63 -3.19 -1.06
CA SER A 136 -14.99 -4.56 -0.69
C SER A 136 -14.04 -5.17 0.34
N LYS A 137 -12.75 -4.83 0.29
CA LYS A 137 -11.72 -5.28 1.25
C LYS A 137 -11.94 -4.65 2.62
N ILE A 138 -12.27 -3.33 2.68
CA ILE A 138 -12.63 -2.66 3.94
C ILE A 138 -13.83 -3.35 4.57
N ARG A 139 -14.91 -3.60 3.80
CA ARG A 139 -16.08 -4.32 4.29
C ARG A 139 -15.71 -5.72 4.80
N TRP A 140 -14.82 -6.44 4.10
CA TRP A 140 -14.39 -7.77 4.53
C TRP A 140 -13.63 -7.69 5.87
N LEU A 141 -12.67 -6.76 5.99
CA LEU A 141 -11.89 -6.54 7.20
C LEU A 141 -12.80 -6.20 8.40
N THR A 142 -13.77 -5.32 8.21
CA THR A 142 -14.72 -4.94 9.29
C THR A 142 -15.61 -6.09 9.77
N LYS A 143 -15.83 -7.10 8.93
CA LYS A 143 -16.68 -8.24 9.28
C LYS A 143 -15.92 -9.45 9.81
N ASN A 144 -14.68 -9.63 9.39
CA ASN A 144 -13.94 -10.87 9.60
C ASN A 144 -12.71 -10.72 10.50
N VAL A 145 -12.29 -9.48 10.81
CA VAL A 145 -11.14 -9.23 11.68
C VAL A 145 -11.62 -8.60 12.99
N PRO A 146 -11.61 -9.36 14.12
CA PRO A 146 -12.13 -8.88 15.41
C PRO A 146 -11.49 -7.55 15.88
N ALA A 147 -10.17 -7.40 15.71
CA ALA A 147 -9.48 -6.16 16.07
C ALA A 147 -10.01 -4.94 15.30
N VAL A 148 -10.34 -5.11 14.01
CA VAL A 148 -10.92 -4.04 13.18
C VAL A 148 -12.37 -3.76 13.61
N SER A 149 -13.17 -4.80 13.84
CA SER A 149 -14.57 -4.65 14.30
C SER A 149 -14.66 -3.91 15.62
N HIS A 150 -13.77 -4.19 16.58
CA HIS A 150 -13.68 -3.52 17.87
C HIS A 150 -13.31 -2.04 17.71
N ALA A 151 -12.25 -1.75 16.97
CA ALA A 151 -11.74 -0.38 16.78
C ALA A 151 -12.73 0.57 16.06
N ILE A 152 -13.75 0.03 15.39
CA ILE A 152 -14.79 0.85 14.73
C ILE A 152 -15.97 1.11 15.68
N ALA A 153 -16.16 0.25 16.71
CA ALA A 153 -17.26 0.36 17.66
C ALA A 153 -16.97 1.36 18.79
N GLU A 154 -15.72 1.77 18.96
CA GLU A 154 -15.23 2.82 19.87
C GLU A 154 -15.20 4.20 19.20
#